data_c3f8b4ae33ab5711c87421c8d4f8a969
#
_entry.id   c3f8b4ae33ab5711c87421c8d4f8a969
#
_cell.length_a   1.000
_cell.length_b   1.000
_cell.length_c   1.000
_cell.angle_alpha   90.00
_cell.angle_beta   90.00
_cell.angle_gamma   90.00
#
_symmetry.space_group_name_H-M   'P 1'
#
loop_
_entity.id
_entity.type
_entity.pdbx_description
1 polymer ?
#
loop_
_entity_poly.entity_id
_entity_poly.type
_entity_poly.pdbx_seq_one_letter_code
_entity_poly.pdbx_strand_id
1 'polypeptide(L)' 'MAREVAVTWLESSKTEIRIGPHRLVADEPVDKGGDDAGPTPVDLVLAALGA' A
#
# COMPACT_ATOMS: atom_id res chain seq x y z
N MET A 1 -19.89 7.78 -5.86
CA MET A 1 -19.91 7.37 -4.45
C MET A 1 -18.55 6.85 -4.02
N ALA A 2 -17.96 7.42 -3.01
CA ALA A 2 -16.67 6.99 -2.50
C ALA A 2 -16.83 5.72 -1.66
N ARG A 3 -15.91 4.79 -1.83
CA ARG A 3 -15.79 3.64 -0.96
C ARG A 3 -15.03 4.02 0.30
N GLU A 4 -15.26 3.27 1.36
CA GLU A 4 -14.44 3.40 2.55
C GLU A 4 -13.03 2.89 2.26
N VAL A 5 -12.04 3.66 2.69
CA VAL A 5 -10.64 3.30 2.56
C VAL A 5 -10.04 3.22 3.96
N ALA A 6 -9.49 2.07 4.30
CA ALA A 6 -8.84 1.85 5.59
C ALA A 6 -7.39 1.47 5.37
N VAL A 7 -6.50 2.06 6.16
CA VAL A 7 -5.07 1.76 6.13
C VAL A 7 -4.69 1.29 7.52
N THR A 8 -4.14 0.08 7.61
CA THR A 8 -3.76 -0.54 8.87
C THR A 8 -2.30 -0.94 8.84
N TRP A 9 -1.53 -0.49 9.82
CA TRP A 9 -0.16 -0.94 9.99
C TRP A 9 -0.16 -2.42 10.40
N LEU A 10 0.63 -3.23 9.72
CA LEU A 10 0.75 -4.67 10.01
C LEU A 10 1.96 -4.96 10.87
N GLU A 11 3.14 -4.74 10.31
CA GLU A 11 4.41 -4.94 11.01
C GLU A 11 5.51 -4.25 10.21
N SER A 12 6.57 -3.81 10.89
CA SER A 12 7.72 -3.18 10.24
C SER A 12 7.26 -2.01 9.36
N SER A 13 7.49 -2.07 8.05
CA SER A 13 7.06 -1.05 7.09
C SER A 13 5.83 -1.47 6.28
N LYS A 14 5.20 -2.59 6.66
CA LYS A 14 4.04 -3.13 5.92
C LYS A 14 2.75 -2.51 6.39
N THR A 15 1.93 -2.08 5.45
CA THR A 15 0.57 -1.61 5.71
C THR A 15 -0.42 -2.36 4.84
N GLU A 16 -1.60 -2.61 5.38
CA GLU A 16 -2.71 -3.14 4.60
C GLU A 16 -3.62 -1.99 4.20
N ILE A 17 -4.00 -1.97 2.94
CA ILE A 17 -4.93 -0.99 2.39
C ILE A 17 -6.18 -1.74 1.97
N ARG A 18 -7.32 -1.36 2.53
CA ARG A 18 -8.61 -1.93 2.15
C ARG A 18 -9.47 -0.88 1.49
N ILE A 19 -9.97 -1.19 0.31
CA ILE A 19 -10.81 -0.30 -0.49
C ILE A 19 -12.00 -1.13 -0.96
N GLY A 20 -13.15 -0.99 -0.31
CA GLY A 20 -14.29 -1.86 -0.59
C GLY A 20 -13.89 -3.32 -0.37
N PRO A 21 -14.09 -4.21 -1.35
CA PRO A 21 -13.72 -5.62 -1.24
C PRO A 21 -12.24 -5.89 -1.55
N HIS A 22 -11.47 -4.86 -1.93
CA HIS A 22 -10.09 -5.02 -2.37
C HIS A 22 -9.11 -4.86 -1.21
N ARG A 23 -8.04 -5.64 -1.27
CA ARG A 23 -6.98 -5.59 -0.29
C ARG A 23 -5.63 -5.49 -1.00
N LEU A 24 -4.83 -4.53 -0.57
CA LEU A 24 -3.47 -4.36 -1.05
C LEU A 24 -2.53 -4.29 0.14
N VAL A 25 -1.28 -4.62 -0.10
CA VAL A 25 -0.21 -4.43 0.88
C VAL A 25 0.81 -3.48 0.29
N ALA A 26 1.14 -2.44 1.06
CA ALA A 26 2.23 -1.53 0.74
C ALA A 26 3.41 -1.82 1.66
N ASP A 27 4.61 -1.71 1.12
CA ASP A 27 5.84 -1.93 1.88
C ASP A 27 6.94 -1.06 1.29
N GLU A 28 8.13 -1.14 1.86
CA GLU A 28 9.33 -0.51 1.33
C GLU A 28 10.24 -1.58 0.72
N PRO A 29 11.10 -1.22 -0.24
CA PRO A 29 12.08 -2.17 -0.75
C PRO A 29 13.13 -2.51 0.31
N VAL A 30 13.85 -3.58 0.10
CA VAL A 30 14.82 -4.08 1.08
C VAL A 30 15.89 -3.03 1.40
N ASP A 31 16.36 -2.29 0.42
CA ASP A 31 17.38 -1.24 0.61
C ASP A 31 16.86 -0.03 1.39
N LYS A 32 15.55 0.07 1.59
CA LYS A 32 14.89 1.10 2.40
C LYS A 32 14.36 0.57 3.73
N GLY A 33 14.76 -0.63 4.09
CA GLY A 33 14.39 -1.24 5.37
C GLY A 33 13.12 -2.08 5.36
N GLY A 34 12.52 -2.30 4.20
CA GLY A 34 11.35 -3.15 4.07
C GLY A 34 11.69 -4.56 3.61
N ASP A 35 10.67 -5.33 3.29
CA ASP A 35 10.79 -6.70 2.79
C ASP A 35 10.31 -6.83 1.35
N ASP A 36 10.01 -5.72 0.70
CA ASP A 36 9.49 -5.69 -0.68
C ASP A 36 8.23 -6.57 -0.82
N ALA A 37 7.38 -6.55 0.20
CA ALA A 37 6.15 -7.34 0.21
C ALA A 37 5.05 -6.74 -0.66
N GLY A 38 5.24 -5.52 -1.14
CA GLY A 38 4.32 -4.82 -2.03
C GLY A 38 4.94 -3.53 -2.51
N PRO A 39 4.21 -2.78 -3.37
CA PRO A 39 4.69 -1.48 -3.84
C PRO A 39 4.74 -0.48 -2.70
N THR A 40 5.55 0.57 -2.88
CA THR A 40 5.58 1.66 -1.90
C THR A 40 4.32 2.52 -2.03
N PRO A 41 3.97 3.28 -0.98
CA PRO A 41 2.87 4.26 -1.12
C PRO A 41 3.08 5.24 -2.27
N VAL A 42 4.31 5.67 -2.52
CA VAL A 42 4.61 6.57 -3.64
C VAL A 42 4.35 5.89 -4.98
N ASP A 43 4.71 4.61 -5.11
CA ASP A 43 4.42 3.82 -6.31
C ASP A 43 2.90 3.80 -6.58
N LEU A 44 2.12 3.66 -5.52
CA LEU A 44 0.66 3.63 -5.63
C LEU A 44 0.09 4.98 -6.09
N VAL A 45 0.66 6.08 -5.62
CA VAL A 45 0.27 7.42 -6.08
C VAL A 45 0.56 7.57 -7.57
N LEU A 46 1.74 7.16 -8.01
CA LEU A 46 2.12 7.23 -9.43
C LEU A 46 1.21 6.35 -10.29
N ALA A 47 0.91 5.15 -9.82
CA ALA A 47 0.00 4.24 -10.53
C ALA A 47 -1.39 4.85 -10.65
N ALA A 48 -1.90 5.46 -9.58
CA ALA A 48 -3.20 6.09 -9.59
C ALA A 48 -3.28 7.26 -10.59
N LEU A 49 -2.19 8.02 -10.73
CA LEU A 49 -2.14 9.13 -11.69
C LEU A 49 -2.15 8.63 -13.14
N GLY A 50 -1.61 7.44 -13.39
CA GLY A 50 -1.59 6.86 -14.73
C GLY A 50 -2.83 6.03 -15.07
N ALA A 51 -3.63 5.73 -14.11
CA ALA A 51 -4.80 4.88 -14.31
C ALA A 51 -6.00 5.59 -14.94
#